data_b53349beae47cb6250696786bd3330a1
#
_entry.id   b53349beae47cb6250696786bd3330a1
#
_cell.length_a   1.000
_cell.length_b   1.000
_cell.length_c   1.000
_cell.angle_alpha   90.00
_cell.angle_beta   90.00
_cell.angle_gamma   90.00
#
_symmetry.space_group_name_H-M   'P 1'
#
loop_
_entity.id
_entity.type
_entity.pdbx_description
1 polymer ?
#
loop_
_entity_poly.entity_id
_entity_poly.type
_entity_poly.pdbx_seq_one_letter_code
_entity_poly.pdbx_strand_id
1 'polypeptide(L)'
;MTDRVALVTGAARGQGAAIVSRLRADGFGVAACDLRIDELNACVDALDDTGVIAVPLDVASADQWSTAVNTVVDRLGSLTTLVNNAGVLHRASLAEETPAGFERSWRVNCLGPFLGIRAVLDHLRRADGAAIVNTCSTGAIRPFPNHAAYGSSKWALRGLTQIAAAELAPSGIRVNAVFPGPIETPMLDEATQARLVAASVSGRLGKPVEVADAVSFLVSDHAAFITGAELVVDGGQCLRIG
;
A
#
# COMPACT_ATOMS: atom_id res chain seq x y z
N MET A 1 12.07 -17.50 14.95
CA MET A 1 11.57 -16.20 14.44
C MET A 1 11.91 -16.16 12.97
N THR A 2 11.05 -15.63 12.13
CA THR A 2 11.34 -15.48 10.68
C THR A 2 12.29 -14.29 10.51
N ASP A 3 13.34 -14.44 9.69
CA ASP A 3 14.27 -13.35 9.41
C ASP A 3 13.64 -12.24 8.56
N ARG A 4 12.47 -12.49 7.95
CA ARG A 4 11.74 -11.58 7.08
C ARG A 4 10.48 -11.07 7.76
N VAL A 5 10.42 -9.76 8.02
CA VAL A 5 9.28 -9.10 8.66
C VAL A 5 8.77 -7.96 7.79
N ALA A 6 7.46 -7.94 7.56
CA ALA A 6 6.77 -6.90 6.79
C ALA A 6 5.86 -6.05 7.67
N LEU A 7 5.90 -4.73 7.48
CA LEU A 7 4.92 -3.79 8.00
C LEU A 7 3.97 -3.40 6.85
N VAL A 8 2.67 -3.66 7.03
CA VAL A 8 1.63 -3.38 6.04
C VAL A 8 0.64 -2.36 6.59
N THR A 9 0.48 -1.22 5.92
CA THR A 9 -0.46 -0.17 6.34
C THR A 9 -1.81 -0.30 5.66
N GLY A 10 -2.90 0.16 6.32
CA GLY A 10 -4.26 0.01 5.81
C GLY A 10 -4.72 -1.45 5.81
N ALA A 11 -4.32 -2.21 6.82
CA ALA A 11 -4.39 -3.66 6.87
C ALA A 11 -5.71 -4.22 7.42
N ALA A 12 -6.61 -3.38 7.95
CA ALA A 12 -7.84 -3.86 8.59
C ALA A 12 -8.82 -4.54 7.61
N ARG A 13 -8.75 -4.26 6.31
CA ARG A 13 -9.68 -4.79 5.30
C ARG A 13 -9.15 -4.67 3.87
N GLY A 14 -9.88 -5.26 2.92
CA GLY A 14 -9.65 -5.09 1.48
C GLY A 14 -8.26 -5.56 1.05
N GLN A 15 -7.56 -4.73 0.24
CA GLN A 15 -6.24 -5.06 -0.28
C GLN A 15 -5.21 -5.28 0.84
N GLY A 16 -5.22 -4.44 1.88
CA GLY A 16 -4.27 -4.55 2.99
C GLY A 16 -4.39 -5.87 3.74
N ALA A 17 -5.62 -6.30 4.06
CA ALA A 17 -5.87 -7.60 4.70
C ALA A 17 -5.41 -8.77 3.82
N ALA A 18 -5.67 -8.69 2.51
CA ALA A 18 -5.21 -9.70 1.55
C ALA A 18 -3.67 -9.76 1.46
N ILE A 19 -2.99 -8.59 1.50
CA ILE A 19 -1.53 -8.50 1.52
C ILE A 19 -0.97 -9.14 2.80
N VAL A 20 -1.56 -8.86 3.97
CA VAL A 20 -1.16 -9.49 5.24
C VAL A 20 -1.24 -11.00 5.14
N SER A 21 -2.40 -11.54 4.72
CA SER A 21 -2.60 -12.99 4.58
C SER A 21 -1.62 -13.61 3.57
N ARG A 22 -1.36 -12.93 2.45
CA ARG A 22 -0.43 -13.44 1.44
C ARG A 22 1.01 -13.47 1.94
N LEU A 23 1.51 -12.36 2.51
CA LEU A 23 2.88 -12.30 3.03
C LEU A 23 3.09 -13.28 4.18
N ARG A 24 2.06 -13.49 5.00
CA ARG A 24 2.13 -14.52 6.04
C ARG A 24 2.26 -15.93 5.46
N ALA A 25 1.50 -16.25 4.42
CA ALA A 25 1.62 -17.51 3.69
C ALA A 25 2.99 -17.69 3.02
N ASP A 26 3.65 -16.59 2.64
CA ASP A 26 5.01 -16.58 2.09
C ASP A 26 6.10 -16.66 3.18
N GLY A 27 5.71 -16.82 4.47
CA GLY A 27 6.62 -17.05 5.59
C GLY A 27 7.12 -15.78 6.30
N PHE A 28 6.59 -14.58 5.98
CA PHE A 28 6.92 -13.37 6.72
C PHE A 28 6.29 -13.34 8.11
N GLY A 29 6.98 -12.78 9.11
CA GLY A 29 6.31 -12.14 10.23
C GLY A 29 5.63 -10.87 9.73
N VAL A 30 4.38 -10.58 10.13
CA VAL A 30 3.65 -9.45 9.59
C VAL A 30 3.10 -8.56 10.69
N ALA A 31 3.45 -7.27 10.64
CA ALA A 31 2.78 -6.23 11.39
C ALA A 31 1.67 -5.62 10.53
N ALA A 32 0.43 -5.95 10.85
CA ALA A 32 -0.76 -5.36 10.27
C ALA A 32 -1.05 -4.03 10.98
N CYS A 33 -1.04 -2.91 10.22
CA CYS A 33 -1.20 -1.56 10.76
C CYS A 33 -2.44 -0.89 10.18
N ASP A 34 -3.28 -0.29 11.03
CA ASP A 34 -4.44 0.51 10.59
C ASP A 34 -4.81 1.51 11.69
N LEU A 35 -5.56 2.56 11.30
CA LEU A 35 -6.18 3.50 12.23
C LEU A 35 -7.40 2.88 12.93
N ARG A 36 -8.06 1.92 12.29
CA ARG A 36 -9.29 1.25 12.77
C ARG A 36 -8.94 0.01 13.57
N ILE A 37 -8.58 0.21 14.82
CA ILE A 37 -8.00 -0.84 15.65
C ILE A 37 -8.95 -2.02 15.89
N ASP A 38 -10.26 -1.79 16.04
CA ASP A 38 -11.22 -2.87 16.28
C ASP A 38 -11.37 -3.78 15.05
N GLU A 39 -11.49 -3.18 13.83
CA GLU A 39 -11.52 -3.92 12.57
C GLU A 39 -10.18 -4.66 12.36
N LEU A 40 -9.06 -4.02 12.71
CA LEU A 40 -7.72 -4.60 12.58
C LEU A 40 -7.55 -5.81 13.48
N ASN A 41 -7.93 -5.71 14.75
CA ASN A 41 -7.86 -6.83 15.70
C ASN A 41 -8.72 -8.00 15.21
N ALA A 42 -9.97 -7.75 14.81
CA ALA A 42 -10.83 -8.78 14.27
C ALA A 42 -10.23 -9.47 13.02
N CYS A 43 -9.57 -8.70 12.14
CA CYS A 43 -8.89 -9.24 10.96
C CYS A 43 -7.68 -10.12 11.34
N VAL A 44 -6.88 -9.70 12.31
CA VAL A 44 -5.70 -10.45 12.77
C VAL A 44 -6.12 -11.70 13.55
N ASP A 45 -7.09 -11.58 14.45
CA ASP A 45 -7.61 -12.72 15.24
C ASP A 45 -8.19 -13.82 14.33
N ALA A 46 -8.84 -13.43 13.22
CA ALA A 46 -9.38 -14.38 12.25
C ALA A 46 -8.30 -15.20 11.50
N LEU A 47 -7.05 -14.77 11.52
CA LEU A 47 -5.93 -15.53 10.92
C LEU A 47 -5.44 -16.64 11.83
N ASP A 48 -5.73 -16.56 13.14
CA ASP A 48 -5.28 -17.52 14.16
C ASP A 48 -3.78 -17.86 14.06
N ASP A 49 -2.96 -16.83 13.86
CA ASP A 49 -1.52 -16.99 13.57
C ASP A 49 -0.67 -16.01 14.38
N THR A 50 0.18 -16.55 15.25
CA THR A 50 1.07 -15.77 16.13
C THR A 50 2.16 -14.99 15.39
N GLY A 51 2.39 -15.27 14.12
CA GLY A 51 3.32 -14.52 13.25
C GLY A 51 2.73 -13.22 12.71
N VAL A 52 1.46 -12.90 13.03
CA VAL A 52 0.82 -11.64 12.68
C VAL A 52 0.50 -10.85 13.94
N ILE A 53 0.82 -9.56 13.94
CA ILE A 53 0.49 -8.65 15.04
C ILE A 53 -0.31 -7.45 14.56
N ALA A 54 -1.30 -7.03 15.34
CA ALA A 54 -2.03 -5.79 15.11
C ALA A 54 -1.28 -4.61 15.78
N VAL A 55 -1.10 -3.51 15.03
CA VAL A 55 -0.42 -2.30 15.50
C VAL A 55 -1.23 -1.07 15.09
N PRO A 56 -1.74 -0.26 16.03
CA PRO A 56 -2.45 0.99 15.72
C PRO A 56 -1.51 1.97 15.01
N LEU A 57 -1.97 2.58 13.92
CA LEU A 57 -1.18 3.55 13.18
C LEU A 57 -2.04 4.51 12.37
N ASP A 58 -1.96 5.81 12.68
CA ASP A 58 -2.28 6.87 11.74
C ASP A 58 -1.03 7.17 10.91
N VAL A 59 -1.05 6.82 9.64
CA VAL A 59 0.07 7.03 8.73
C VAL A 59 0.43 8.51 8.53
N ALA A 60 -0.46 9.45 8.86
CA ALA A 60 -0.20 10.88 8.80
C ALA A 60 0.52 11.42 10.06
N SER A 61 0.83 10.57 11.06
CA SER A 61 1.48 10.93 12.32
C SER A 61 2.90 10.38 12.40
N ALA A 62 3.90 11.25 12.43
CA ALA A 62 5.31 10.86 12.56
C ALA A 62 5.59 10.14 13.91
N ASP A 63 4.97 10.59 14.99
CA ASP A 63 5.16 9.98 16.32
C ASP A 63 4.60 8.56 16.38
N GLN A 64 3.44 8.33 15.74
CA GLN A 64 2.85 6.99 15.68
C GLN A 64 3.69 6.05 14.80
N TRP A 65 4.34 6.54 13.75
CA TRP A 65 5.28 5.74 12.97
C TRP A 65 6.46 5.25 13.83
N SER A 66 7.05 6.14 14.64
CA SER A 66 8.14 5.75 15.53
C SER A 66 7.71 4.69 16.54
N THR A 67 6.54 4.85 17.14
CA THR A 67 5.95 3.88 18.07
C THR A 67 5.67 2.54 17.38
N ALA A 68 5.08 2.57 16.19
CA ALA A 68 4.75 1.36 15.42
C ALA A 68 6.01 0.57 15.06
N VAL A 69 7.05 1.23 14.53
CA VAL A 69 8.32 0.57 14.17
C VAL A 69 8.99 -0.08 15.39
N ASN A 70 9.05 0.63 16.52
CA ASN A 70 9.59 0.05 17.75
C ASN A 70 8.81 -1.20 18.18
N THR A 71 7.47 -1.13 18.17
CA THR A 71 6.59 -2.27 18.51
C THR A 71 6.85 -3.47 17.58
N VAL A 72 7.04 -3.23 16.28
CA VAL A 72 7.34 -4.29 15.30
C VAL A 72 8.66 -4.96 15.63
N VAL A 73 9.71 -4.17 15.85
CA VAL A 73 11.05 -4.71 16.14
C VAL A 73 11.07 -5.46 17.47
N ASP A 74 10.43 -4.91 18.50
CA ASP A 74 10.36 -5.55 19.83
C ASP A 74 9.60 -6.89 19.79
N ARG A 75 8.53 -6.98 19.01
CA ARG A 75 7.67 -8.18 18.99
C ARG A 75 8.05 -9.20 17.92
N LEU A 76 8.56 -8.78 16.77
CA LEU A 76 8.89 -9.66 15.65
C LEU A 76 10.41 -9.79 15.40
N GLY A 77 11.24 -8.97 16.06
CA GLY A 77 12.70 -9.08 16.09
C GLY A 77 13.43 -8.39 14.92
N SER A 78 12.76 -8.10 13.81
CA SER A 78 13.35 -7.45 12.64
C SER A 78 12.33 -6.61 11.88
N LEU A 79 12.77 -5.88 10.87
CA LEU A 79 11.91 -5.22 9.88
C LEU A 79 12.67 -5.14 8.55
N THR A 80 12.20 -5.87 7.55
CA THR A 80 12.85 -6.01 6.24
C THR A 80 12.02 -5.45 5.10
N THR A 81 10.72 -5.26 5.33
CA THR A 81 9.77 -4.90 4.26
C THR A 81 8.75 -3.88 4.73
N LEU A 82 8.50 -2.86 3.91
CA LEU A 82 7.42 -1.90 4.11
C LEU A 82 6.43 -1.96 2.94
N VAL A 83 5.14 -2.11 3.25
CA VAL A 83 4.06 -1.98 2.27
C VAL A 83 3.17 -0.79 2.63
N ASN A 84 3.36 0.32 1.94
CA ASN A 84 2.53 1.52 2.05
C ASN A 84 1.24 1.32 1.25
N ASN A 85 0.23 0.70 1.87
CA ASN A 85 -1.05 0.41 1.25
C ASN A 85 -2.18 1.31 1.76
N ALA A 86 -2.07 1.90 2.95
CA ALA A 86 -3.07 2.83 3.48
C ALA A 86 -3.40 3.95 2.48
N GLY A 87 -4.68 4.24 2.31
CA GLY A 87 -5.12 5.30 1.42
C GLY A 87 -6.57 5.68 1.64
N VAL A 88 -6.90 6.91 1.28
CA VAL A 88 -8.26 7.44 1.26
C VAL A 88 -8.63 7.87 -0.14
N LEU A 89 -9.86 7.57 -0.56
CA LEU A 89 -10.46 8.04 -1.81
C LEU A 89 -11.45 9.15 -1.50
N HIS A 90 -11.19 10.34 -2.03
CA HIS A 90 -12.11 11.46 -2.00
C HIS A 90 -12.51 11.83 -3.42
N ARG A 91 -13.79 12.08 -3.64
CA ARG A 91 -14.35 12.46 -4.94
C ARG A 91 -15.11 13.77 -4.82
N ALA A 92 -14.65 14.76 -5.53
CA ALA A 92 -15.33 16.04 -5.70
C ALA A 92 -14.94 16.64 -7.05
N SER A 93 -15.82 17.41 -7.69
CA SER A 93 -15.46 18.22 -8.84
C SER A 93 -14.44 19.28 -8.44
N LEU A 94 -13.65 19.81 -9.37
CA LEU A 94 -12.69 20.89 -9.06
C LEU A 94 -13.36 22.12 -8.44
N ALA A 95 -14.62 22.37 -8.78
CA ALA A 95 -15.37 23.50 -8.24
C ALA A 95 -15.85 23.27 -6.79
N GLU A 96 -16.02 22.02 -6.39
CA GLU A 96 -16.56 21.62 -5.08
C GLU A 96 -15.46 21.10 -4.14
N GLU A 97 -14.26 20.83 -4.66
CA GLU A 97 -13.15 20.35 -3.84
C GLU A 97 -12.73 21.40 -2.82
N THR A 98 -12.57 20.98 -1.58
CA THR A 98 -12.18 21.86 -0.49
C THR A 98 -10.69 21.73 -0.18
N PRO A 99 -10.03 22.82 0.31
CA PRO A 99 -8.65 22.73 0.79
C PRO A 99 -8.44 21.61 1.81
N ALA A 100 -9.40 21.41 2.73
CA ALA A 100 -9.32 20.37 3.75
C ALA A 100 -9.42 18.95 3.16
N GLY A 101 -10.32 18.73 2.17
CA GLY A 101 -10.45 17.45 1.46
C GLY A 101 -9.18 17.12 0.66
N PHE A 102 -8.66 18.13 -0.02
CA PHE A 102 -7.40 18.03 -0.77
C PHE A 102 -6.24 17.69 0.16
N GLU A 103 -6.04 18.45 1.24
CA GLU A 103 -4.99 18.24 2.21
C GLU A 103 -5.08 16.87 2.88
N ARG A 104 -6.29 16.42 3.27
CA ARG A 104 -6.49 15.09 3.87
C ARG A 104 -6.00 13.98 2.95
N SER A 105 -6.32 14.05 1.65
CA SER A 105 -5.87 13.06 0.67
C SER A 105 -4.34 13.04 0.55
N TRP A 106 -3.71 14.20 0.54
CA TRP A 106 -2.25 14.32 0.51
C TRP A 106 -1.58 13.80 1.77
N ARG A 107 -2.12 14.14 2.94
CA ARG A 107 -1.57 13.67 4.23
C ARG A 107 -1.54 12.15 4.31
N VAL A 108 -2.61 11.48 3.91
CA VAL A 108 -2.69 10.02 3.99
C VAL A 108 -1.94 9.37 2.83
N ASN A 109 -2.19 9.79 1.58
CA ASN A 109 -1.76 9.05 0.39
C ASN A 109 -0.32 9.37 -0.05
N CYS A 110 0.28 10.49 0.41
CA CYS A 110 1.62 10.93 0.01
C CYS A 110 2.54 11.14 1.23
N LEU A 111 2.14 12.00 2.18
CA LEU A 111 2.94 12.25 3.38
C LEU A 111 3.09 10.98 4.24
N GLY A 112 2.02 10.17 4.39
CA GLY A 112 2.06 8.91 5.12
C GLY A 112 3.15 7.96 4.61
N PRO A 113 3.17 7.58 3.33
CA PRO A 113 4.26 6.80 2.74
C PRO A 113 5.65 7.40 2.93
N PHE A 114 5.80 8.71 2.80
CA PHE A 114 7.06 9.39 3.06
C PHE A 114 7.53 9.22 4.51
N LEU A 115 6.62 9.41 5.48
CA LEU A 115 6.91 9.19 6.91
C LEU A 115 7.27 7.73 7.18
N GLY A 116 6.54 6.80 6.56
CA GLY A 116 6.80 5.37 6.65
C GLY A 116 8.20 5.00 6.14
N ILE A 117 8.57 5.45 4.95
CA ILE A 117 9.92 5.23 4.39
C ILE A 117 10.98 5.74 5.37
N ARG A 118 10.83 6.96 5.87
CA ARG A 118 11.78 7.53 6.83
C ARG A 118 11.89 6.74 8.12
N ALA A 119 10.75 6.30 8.66
CA ALA A 119 10.71 5.60 9.96
C ALA A 119 11.39 4.23 9.90
N VAL A 120 11.31 3.52 8.77
CA VAL A 120 11.88 2.16 8.63
C VAL A 120 13.31 2.15 8.11
N LEU A 121 13.83 3.28 7.62
CA LEU A 121 15.05 3.34 6.80
C LEU A 121 16.27 2.70 7.48
N ASP A 122 16.50 2.98 8.76
CA ASP A 122 17.66 2.46 9.47
C ASP A 122 17.57 0.94 9.71
N HIS A 123 16.36 0.38 9.78
CA HIS A 123 16.14 -1.06 9.87
C HIS A 123 16.37 -1.71 8.51
N LEU A 124 15.82 -1.14 7.44
CA LEU A 124 15.98 -1.66 6.09
C LEU A 124 17.44 -1.65 5.61
N ARG A 125 18.24 -0.64 6.00
CA ARG A 125 19.67 -0.59 5.69
C ARG A 125 20.49 -1.72 6.31
N ARG A 126 20.00 -2.32 7.38
CA ARG A 126 20.65 -3.44 8.07
C ARG A 126 20.11 -4.80 7.65
N ALA A 127 19.06 -4.82 6.86
CA ALA A 127 18.38 -6.03 6.46
C ALA A 127 18.82 -6.50 5.08
N ASP A 128 18.99 -7.80 4.92
CA ASP A 128 19.18 -8.41 3.61
C ASP A 128 17.85 -8.48 2.87
N GLY A 129 17.88 -8.25 1.55
CA GLY A 129 16.70 -8.33 0.69
C GLY A 129 15.62 -7.28 0.96
N ALA A 130 16.00 -6.13 1.55
CA ALA A 130 15.08 -5.07 1.94
C ALA A 130 14.24 -4.56 0.76
N ALA A 131 12.93 -4.39 0.98
CA ALA A 131 12.00 -3.95 -0.05
C ALA A 131 10.91 -3.01 0.48
N ILE A 132 10.54 -2.04 -0.35
CA ILE A 132 9.40 -1.14 -0.14
C ILE A 132 8.46 -1.27 -1.32
N VAL A 133 7.16 -1.44 -1.06
CA VAL A 133 6.12 -1.38 -2.09
C VAL A 133 5.10 -0.31 -1.74
N ASN A 134 4.88 0.61 -2.68
CA ASN A 134 3.88 1.66 -2.55
C ASN A 134 2.64 1.31 -3.39
N THR A 135 1.45 1.31 -2.77
CA THR A 135 0.18 1.14 -3.49
C THR A 135 -0.24 2.48 -4.09
N CYS A 136 0.11 2.69 -5.34
CA CYS A 136 -0.34 3.82 -6.15
C CYS A 136 -1.79 3.62 -6.63
N SER A 137 -2.08 3.87 -7.88
CA SER A 137 -3.38 3.68 -8.52
C SER A 137 -3.24 3.90 -10.02
N THR A 138 -4.11 3.32 -10.84
CA THR A 138 -4.28 3.73 -12.24
C THR A 138 -4.62 5.22 -12.37
N GLY A 139 -5.16 5.85 -11.31
CA GLY A 139 -5.36 7.30 -11.21
C GLY A 139 -4.05 8.13 -11.22
N ALA A 140 -2.89 7.49 -11.04
CA ALA A 140 -1.56 8.10 -11.23
C ALA A 140 -0.95 7.81 -12.61
N ILE A 141 -1.70 7.17 -13.51
CA ILE A 141 -1.33 6.91 -14.91
C ILE A 141 -2.27 7.69 -15.84
N ARG A 142 -3.56 7.66 -15.53
CA ARG A 142 -4.61 8.33 -16.30
C ARG A 142 -5.42 9.25 -15.39
N PRO A 143 -5.75 10.46 -15.84
CA PRO A 143 -6.61 11.37 -15.08
C PRO A 143 -8.04 10.86 -15.06
N PHE A 144 -8.67 10.88 -13.89
CA PHE A 144 -10.09 10.65 -13.73
C PHE A 144 -10.77 11.93 -13.28
N PRO A 145 -11.87 12.37 -13.92
CA PRO A 145 -12.68 13.49 -13.43
C PRO A 145 -13.13 13.27 -11.99
N ASN A 146 -13.32 14.36 -11.26
CA ASN A 146 -13.73 14.36 -9.84
C ASN A 146 -12.78 13.68 -8.87
N HIS A 147 -11.50 13.59 -9.21
CA HIS A 147 -10.46 12.98 -8.37
C HIS A 147 -9.27 13.91 -8.15
N ALA A 148 -9.48 15.23 -8.09
CA ALA A 148 -8.39 16.19 -7.97
C ALA A 148 -7.47 15.91 -6.77
N ALA A 149 -8.04 15.73 -5.57
CA ALA A 149 -7.30 15.44 -4.36
C ALA A 149 -6.66 14.05 -4.39
N TYR A 150 -7.45 13.02 -4.72
CA TYR A 150 -6.97 11.64 -4.76
C TYR A 150 -5.92 11.44 -5.86
N GLY A 151 -6.27 11.81 -7.11
CA GLY A 151 -5.40 11.62 -8.26
C GLY A 151 -4.05 12.31 -8.07
N SER A 152 -4.05 13.60 -7.72
CA SER A 152 -2.81 14.35 -7.49
C SER A 152 -1.96 13.74 -6.38
N SER A 153 -2.56 13.24 -5.28
CA SER A 153 -1.82 12.57 -4.21
C SER A 153 -1.17 11.25 -4.67
N LYS A 154 -1.83 10.48 -5.54
CA LYS A 154 -1.27 9.25 -6.11
C LYS A 154 -0.20 9.52 -7.18
N TRP A 155 -0.31 10.61 -7.95
CA TRP A 155 0.78 11.09 -8.79
C TRP A 155 2.01 11.50 -7.97
N ALA A 156 1.80 12.18 -6.85
CA ALA A 156 2.90 12.53 -5.94
C ALA A 156 3.57 11.28 -5.35
N LEU A 157 2.80 10.26 -4.94
CA LEU A 157 3.35 8.99 -4.45
C LEU A 157 4.14 8.24 -5.53
N ARG A 158 3.69 8.29 -6.80
CA ARG A 158 4.43 7.77 -7.94
C ARG A 158 5.80 8.42 -8.06
N GLY A 159 5.86 9.77 -8.03
CA GLY A 159 7.12 10.52 -8.05
C GLY A 159 8.02 10.20 -6.85
N LEU A 160 7.46 10.14 -5.63
CA LEU A 160 8.17 9.74 -4.43
C LEU A 160 8.78 8.34 -4.55
N THR A 161 8.05 7.40 -5.16
CA THR A 161 8.56 6.03 -5.38
C THR A 161 9.80 6.03 -6.26
N GLN A 162 9.81 6.79 -7.35
CA GLN A 162 10.96 6.88 -8.26
C GLN A 162 12.17 7.52 -7.59
N ILE A 163 11.96 8.59 -6.83
CA ILE A 163 13.02 9.26 -6.07
C ILE A 163 13.61 8.29 -5.03
N ALA A 164 12.76 7.65 -4.22
CA ALA A 164 13.20 6.70 -3.20
C ALA A 164 13.92 5.49 -3.82
N ALA A 165 13.48 4.99 -4.97
CA ALA A 165 14.16 3.90 -5.67
C ALA A 165 15.59 4.31 -6.07
N ALA A 166 15.76 5.50 -6.64
CA ALA A 166 17.08 6.00 -7.04
C ALA A 166 18.01 6.26 -5.85
N GLU A 167 17.48 6.86 -4.77
CA GLU A 167 18.28 7.20 -3.58
C GLU A 167 18.66 5.98 -2.73
N LEU A 168 17.81 4.96 -2.66
CA LEU A 168 17.99 3.83 -1.74
C LEU A 168 18.63 2.60 -2.40
N ALA A 169 18.69 2.52 -3.73
CA ALA A 169 19.35 1.42 -4.45
C ALA A 169 20.81 1.20 -4.03
N PRO A 170 21.66 2.24 -3.80
CA PRO A 170 23.03 2.04 -3.32
C PRO A 170 23.11 1.40 -1.92
N SER A 171 22.03 1.46 -1.14
CA SER A 171 21.90 0.81 0.17
C SER A 171 21.30 -0.61 0.08
N GLY A 172 21.09 -1.14 -1.13
CA GLY A 172 20.50 -2.46 -1.32
C GLY A 172 18.99 -2.53 -1.11
N ILE A 173 18.30 -1.39 -0.94
CA ILE A 173 16.86 -1.33 -0.70
C ILE A 173 16.14 -1.11 -2.04
N ARG A 174 15.24 -2.04 -2.39
CA ARG A 174 14.41 -1.93 -3.59
C ARG A 174 13.11 -1.19 -3.27
N VAL A 175 12.69 -0.27 -4.13
CA VAL A 175 11.44 0.48 -3.96
C VAL A 175 10.64 0.40 -5.24
N ASN A 176 9.43 -0.17 -5.18
CA ASN A 176 8.56 -0.37 -6.33
C ASN A 176 7.14 0.09 -6.02
N ALA A 177 6.32 0.21 -7.05
CA ALA A 177 4.90 0.52 -6.89
C ALA A 177 4.01 -0.47 -7.62
N VAL A 178 2.86 -0.79 -7.01
CA VAL A 178 1.72 -1.40 -7.69
C VAL A 178 0.70 -0.32 -8.04
N PHE A 179 0.04 -0.48 -9.19
CA PHE A 179 -0.98 0.45 -9.69
C PHE A 179 -2.29 -0.31 -9.88
N PRO A 180 -3.06 -0.53 -8.80
CA PRO A 180 -4.34 -1.19 -8.91
C PRO A 180 -5.33 -0.38 -9.74
N GLY A 181 -6.10 -1.08 -10.56
CA GLY A 181 -7.31 -0.59 -11.18
C GLY A 181 -8.51 -0.70 -10.22
N PRO A 182 -9.72 -0.95 -10.75
CA PRO A 182 -10.90 -1.17 -9.93
C PRO A 182 -10.83 -2.55 -9.25
N ILE A 183 -10.63 -2.55 -7.94
CA ILE A 183 -10.56 -3.75 -7.10
C ILE A 183 -11.79 -3.82 -6.22
N GLU A 184 -12.35 -5.03 -6.07
CA GLU A 184 -13.49 -5.33 -5.22
C GLU A 184 -13.11 -5.13 -3.73
N THR A 185 -13.43 -3.95 -3.21
CA THR A 185 -13.12 -3.56 -1.83
C THR A 185 -14.23 -2.70 -1.26
N PRO A 186 -14.36 -2.59 0.08
CA PRO A 186 -15.32 -1.69 0.72
C PRO A 186 -15.12 -0.19 0.40
N MET A 187 -14.09 0.17 -0.34
CA MET A 187 -13.84 1.55 -0.81
C MET A 187 -14.81 1.95 -1.94
N LEU A 188 -15.40 0.97 -2.65
CA LEU A 188 -16.29 1.17 -3.79
C LEU A 188 -17.70 0.72 -3.41
N ASP A 189 -18.69 1.59 -3.57
CA ASP A 189 -20.11 1.24 -3.47
C ASP A 189 -20.55 0.36 -4.66
N GLU A 190 -21.67 -0.38 -4.50
CA GLU A 190 -22.17 -1.34 -5.49
C GLU A 190 -22.46 -0.71 -6.85
N ALA A 191 -23.05 0.49 -6.89
CA ALA A 191 -23.35 1.19 -8.15
C ALA A 191 -22.06 1.56 -8.90
N THR A 192 -21.04 2.00 -8.17
CA THR A 192 -19.69 2.26 -8.72
C THR A 192 -19.06 0.96 -9.23
N GLN A 193 -19.16 -0.14 -8.48
CA GLN A 193 -18.64 -1.45 -8.89
C GLN A 193 -19.28 -1.91 -10.21
N ALA A 194 -20.64 -1.89 -10.30
CA ALA A 194 -21.36 -2.28 -11.51
C ALA A 194 -20.93 -1.47 -12.75
N ARG A 195 -20.80 -0.13 -12.57
CA ARG A 195 -20.32 0.76 -13.64
C ARG A 195 -18.89 0.44 -14.07
N LEU A 196 -17.99 0.14 -13.12
CA LEU A 196 -16.59 -0.19 -13.40
C LEU A 196 -16.46 -1.55 -14.09
N VAL A 197 -17.28 -2.55 -13.72
CA VAL A 197 -17.35 -3.83 -14.42
C VAL A 197 -17.75 -3.62 -15.88
N ALA A 198 -18.83 -2.86 -16.14
CA ALA A 198 -19.29 -2.57 -17.50
C ALA A 198 -18.24 -1.80 -18.33
N ALA A 199 -17.37 -1.01 -17.67
CA ALA A 199 -16.29 -0.27 -18.30
C ALA A 199 -14.95 -1.05 -18.34
N SER A 200 -14.86 -2.21 -17.73
CA SER A 200 -13.62 -3.01 -17.65
C SER A 200 -13.34 -3.74 -18.97
N VAL A 201 -12.08 -3.80 -19.37
CA VAL A 201 -11.63 -4.62 -20.51
C VAL A 201 -11.72 -6.11 -20.18
N SER A 202 -11.40 -6.48 -18.94
CA SER A 202 -11.49 -7.87 -18.47
C SER A 202 -12.92 -8.32 -18.11
N GLY A 203 -13.92 -7.42 -18.15
CA GLY A 203 -15.32 -7.72 -17.81
C GLY A 203 -15.59 -7.97 -16.32
N ARG A 204 -14.63 -7.69 -15.44
CA ARG A 204 -14.75 -7.87 -14.00
C ARG A 204 -13.91 -6.86 -13.20
N LEU A 205 -14.15 -6.78 -11.92
CA LEU A 205 -13.23 -6.15 -10.98
C LEU A 205 -12.05 -7.10 -10.67
N GLY A 206 -10.92 -6.54 -10.30
CA GLY A 206 -9.84 -7.31 -9.69
C GLY A 206 -10.21 -7.72 -8.27
N LYS A 207 -9.66 -8.82 -7.79
CA LYS A 207 -9.81 -9.25 -6.39
C LYS A 207 -8.64 -8.71 -5.56
N PRO A 208 -8.82 -8.44 -4.26
CA PRO A 208 -7.74 -8.01 -3.38
C PRO A 208 -6.51 -8.92 -3.40
N VAL A 209 -6.71 -10.24 -3.54
CA VAL A 209 -5.63 -11.23 -3.62
C VAL A 209 -4.75 -11.03 -4.87
N GLU A 210 -5.29 -10.56 -5.99
CA GLU A 210 -4.51 -10.32 -7.22
C GLU A 210 -3.53 -9.15 -7.05
N VAL A 211 -3.87 -8.17 -6.22
CA VAL A 211 -2.94 -7.10 -5.81
C VAL A 211 -1.92 -7.62 -4.79
N ALA A 212 -2.36 -8.47 -3.85
CA ALA A 212 -1.48 -9.09 -2.87
C ALA A 212 -0.42 -9.98 -3.53
N ASP A 213 -0.77 -10.73 -4.57
CA ASP A 213 0.18 -11.53 -5.36
C ASP A 213 1.25 -10.67 -6.05
N ALA A 214 0.85 -9.52 -6.59
CA ALA A 214 1.80 -8.58 -7.18
C ALA A 214 2.74 -7.97 -6.14
N VAL A 215 2.24 -7.62 -4.95
CA VAL A 215 3.06 -7.14 -3.83
C VAL A 215 4.02 -8.23 -3.37
N SER A 216 3.54 -9.46 -3.17
CA SER A 216 4.35 -10.63 -2.80
C SER A 216 5.51 -10.84 -3.77
N PHE A 217 5.26 -10.80 -5.07
CA PHE A 217 6.31 -10.88 -6.09
C PHE A 217 7.35 -9.76 -5.91
N LEU A 218 6.92 -8.50 -5.77
CA LEU A 218 7.84 -7.36 -5.68
C LEU A 218 8.70 -7.35 -4.41
N VAL A 219 8.25 -7.95 -3.32
CA VAL A 219 9.05 -8.06 -2.08
C VAL A 219 9.89 -9.33 -2.03
N SER A 220 9.69 -10.28 -2.94
CA SER A 220 10.42 -11.55 -2.99
C SER A 220 11.79 -11.43 -3.65
N ASP A 221 12.60 -12.48 -3.52
CA ASP A 221 13.90 -12.61 -4.17
C ASP A 221 13.79 -12.75 -5.69
N HIS A 222 12.63 -13.15 -6.21
CA HIS A 222 12.34 -13.16 -7.66
C HIS A 222 12.35 -11.77 -8.28
N ALA A 223 12.22 -10.72 -7.47
CA ALA A 223 12.31 -9.31 -7.88
C ALA A 223 13.65 -8.65 -7.49
N ALA A 224 14.71 -9.43 -7.22
CA ALA A 224 15.99 -8.93 -6.70
C ALA A 224 16.65 -7.83 -7.56
N PHE A 225 16.40 -7.81 -8.87
CA PHE A 225 16.93 -6.79 -9.79
C PHE A 225 15.88 -5.78 -10.25
N ILE A 226 14.73 -5.69 -9.50
CA ILE A 226 13.62 -4.79 -9.83
C ILE A 226 13.54 -3.68 -8.78
N THR A 227 13.83 -2.44 -9.17
CA THR A 227 13.62 -1.23 -8.37
C THR A 227 13.12 -0.10 -9.27
N GLY A 228 12.28 0.80 -8.76
CA GLY A 228 11.63 1.85 -9.54
C GLY A 228 10.54 1.35 -10.49
N ALA A 229 10.14 0.08 -10.42
CA ALA A 229 9.13 -0.48 -11.31
C ALA A 229 7.71 0.00 -10.96
N GLU A 230 6.89 0.13 -11.99
CA GLU A 230 5.47 0.48 -11.96
C GLU A 230 4.66 -0.72 -12.45
N LEU A 231 4.23 -1.58 -11.52
CA LEU A 231 3.47 -2.78 -11.86
C LEU A 231 1.97 -2.47 -11.88
N VAL A 232 1.39 -2.43 -13.07
CA VAL A 232 -0.05 -2.19 -13.26
C VAL A 232 -0.83 -3.48 -13.05
N VAL A 233 -1.86 -3.43 -12.18
CA VAL A 233 -2.74 -4.56 -11.82
C VAL A 233 -4.20 -4.11 -12.02
N ASP A 234 -4.65 -4.01 -13.27
CA ASP A 234 -5.88 -3.28 -13.60
C ASP A 234 -6.84 -3.99 -14.59
N GLY A 235 -6.54 -5.22 -14.97
CA GLY A 235 -7.35 -5.96 -15.95
C GLY A 235 -7.43 -5.26 -17.31
N GLY A 236 -6.43 -4.45 -17.65
CA GLY A 236 -6.34 -3.73 -18.93
C GLY A 236 -7.05 -2.37 -18.92
N GLN A 237 -7.50 -1.84 -17.79
CA GLN A 237 -8.21 -0.56 -17.72
C GLN A 237 -7.42 0.59 -18.39
N CYS A 238 -6.11 0.64 -18.20
CA CYS A 238 -5.26 1.66 -18.78
C CYS A 238 -5.06 1.54 -20.31
N LEU A 239 -5.41 0.41 -20.89
CA LEU A 239 -5.30 0.16 -22.34
C LEU A 239 -6.53 0.67 -23.10
N ARG A 240 -7.63 0.95 -22.43
CA ARG A 240 -8.86 1.39 -23.10
C ARG A 240 -8.70 2.80 -23.65
N ILE A 241 -8.83 2.94 -24.95
CA ILE A 241 -8.80 4.20 -25.69
C ILE A 241 -10.26 4.59 -25.98
N GLY A 242 -10.71 5.69 -25.42
CA GLY A 242 -12.05 6.26 -25.65
C GLY A 242 -13.03 5.96 -24.55
#